data_896f3e141c3aa0dea5b023a7b257fa4b
#
_entry.id   896f3e141c3aa0dea5b023a7b257fa4b
#
_cell.length_a   1.000
_cell.length_b   1.000
_cell.length_c   1.000
_cell.angle_alpha   90.00
_cell.angle_beta   90.00
_cell.angle_gamma   90.00
#
_symmetry.space_group_name_H-M   'P 1'
#
loop_
_entity.id
_entity.type
_entity.pdbx_description
1 polymer ?
#
loop_
_entity_poly.entity_id
_entity_poly.type
_entity_poly.pdbx_seq_one_letter_code
_entity_poly.pdbx_strand_id
1 'polypeptide(L)'
;QIAMSQGYGKSNAQFMAATGGTVTTSGDYKIHVFTSSSTFTVTTAGNAAGSNTAEYLIVAGGGGGGPSGGGGAGGYLTSTSGVLSATGYSVTVGGGGGGQGKGGNSSVFSITSEGGGRGGGTNQTGGAGGSGGAGSFASGGGDTRYGGAGTSGQGFGGGSSRRLGGGGGGGATVAGENAHTRGNNVAGNGGTGAYSTITGTGTYYAGG
;
A
#
# COMPACT_ATOMS: atom_id res chain seq x y z
N GLN A 1 11.69 44.95 46.74
CA GLN A 1 12.26 44.54 45.47
C GLN A 1 11.92 43.08 45.25
N ILE A 2 11.03 42.77 44.31
CA ILE A 2 10.66 41.38 43.96
C ILE A 2 11.44 41.04 42.70
N ALA A 3 12.39 40.12 42.80
CA ALA A 3 13.10 39.55 41.65
C ALA A 3 12.36 38.28 41.22
N MET A 4 11.73 38.30 40.06
CA MET A 4 11.22 37.07 39.40
C MET A 4 12.30 36.62 38.41
N SER A 5 12.94 35.49 38.67
CA SER A 5 13.75 34.80 37.67
C SER A 5 12.81 33.83 36.91
N GLN A 6 12.52 34.14 35.66
CA GLN A 6 12.01 33.14 34.75
C GLN A 6 13.19 32.22 34.39
N GLY A 7 13.15 31.02 34.89
CA GLY A 7 14.02 29.97 34.39
C GLY A 7 13.63 29.70 32.93
N TYR A 8 14.51 30.05 31.99
CA TYR A 8 14.45 29.50 30.64
C TYR A 8 14.71 27.99 30.78
N GLY A 9 13.63 27.21 30.82
CA GLY A 9 13.73 25.75 30.70
C GLY A 9 14.45 25.46 29.40
N LYS A 10 15.64 24.87 29.48
CA LYS A 10 16.29 24.30 28.31
C LYS A 10 15.28 23.34 27.71
N SER A 11 14.93 23.53 26.44
CA SER A 11 14.09 22.59 25.70
C SER A 11 14.70 21.20 25.89
N ASN A 12 14.07 20.33 26.67
CA ASN A 12 14.53 18.96 26.91
C ASN A 12 14.06 18.06 25.75
N ALA A 13 14.26 18.53 24.52
CA ALA A 13 13.89 17.80 23.32
C ALA A 13 14.71 16.52 23.24
N GLN A 14 14.01 15.39 23.27
CA GLN A 14 14.54 14.06 23.08
C GLN A 14 13.98 13.50 21.76
N PHE A 15 14.86 13.17 20.82
CA PHE A 15 14.48 12.60 19.55
C PHE A 15 14.46 11.08 19.64
N MET A 16 13.52 10.46 18.93
CA MET A 16 13.45 9.02 18.80
C MET A 16 14.68 8.48 18.06
N ALA A 17 15.26 7.39 18.57
CA ALA A 17 16.27 6.62 17.87
C ALA A 17 15.76 5.21 17.63
N ALA A 18 16.03 4.66 16.45
CA ALA A 18 15.59 3.34 16.06
C ALA A 18 16.60 2.63 15.16
N THR A 19 16.45 1.30 15.05
CA THR A 19 17.22 0.44 14.15
C THR A 19 16.27 -0.48 13.38
N GLY A 20 16.79 -1.17 12.35
CA GLY A 20 16.06 -2.10 11.50
C GLY A 20 15.83 -1.58 10.09
N GLY A 21 15.70 -2.49 9.14
CA GLY A 21 15.62 -2.19 7.71
C GLY A 21 16.89 -1.55 7.13
N THR A 22 16.78 -1.03 5.92
CA THR A 22 17.82 -0.20 5.30
C THR A 22 17.61 1.25 5.75
N VAL A 23 18.64 1.84 6.37
CA VAL A 23 18.56 3.19 6.97
C VAL A 23 19.21 4.20 6.05
N THR A 24 18.48 5.27 5.71
CA THR A 24 18.99 6.44 4.97
C THR A 24 18.62 7.71 5.73
N THR A 25 19.22 8.85 5.34
CA THR A 25 18.91 10.16 5.91
C THR A 25 18.47 11.11 4.81
N SER A 26 17.42 11.88 5.04
CA SER A 26 16.96 12.92 4.13
C SER A 26 16.50 14.12 4.95
N GLY A 27 17.20 15.25 4.83
CA GLY A 27 17.01 16.40 5.73
C GLY A 27 17.17 15.98 7.20
N ASP A 28 16.22 16.32 8.03
CA ASP A 28 16.21 16.01 9.47
C ASP A 28 15.62 14.61 9.80
N TYR A 29 15.28 13.81 8.78
CA TYR A 29 14.63 12.51 8.94
C TYR A 29 15.60 11.35 8.74
N LYS A 30 15.50 10.33 9.61
CA LYS A 30 16.01 8.99 9.37
C LYS A 30 14.88 8.14 8.78
N ILE A 31 15.17 7.51 7.65
CA ILE A 31 14.22 6.71 6.88
C ILE A 31 14.62 5.25 7.00
N HIS A 32 13.69 4.41 7.46
CA HIS A 32 13.86 2.96 7.58
C HIS A 32 13.03 2.27 6.52
N VAL A 33 13.66 1.63 5.54
CA VAL A 33 12.99 0.91 4.45
C VAL A 33 13.08 -0.60 4.68
N PHE A 34 11.93 -1.27 4.68
CA PHE A 34 11.80 -2.71 4.85
C PHE A 34 11.29 -3.33 3.54
N THR A 35 12.10 -4.16 2.90
CA THR A 35 11.73 -4.94 1.69
C THR A 35 11.52 -6.43 2.01
N SER A 36 11.71 -6.82 3.26
CA SER A 36 11.44 -8.15 3.82
C SER A 36 11.00 -8.02 5.27
N SER A 37 10.27 -9.01 5.77
CA SER A 37 9.79 -9.04 7.16
C SER A 37 10.97 -9.02 8.13
N SER A 38 10.88 -8.17 9.17
CA SER A 38 11.93 -7.94 10.16
C SER A 38 11.35 -7.22 11.38
N THR A 39 12.19 -6.55 12.17
CA THR A 39 11.78 -5.77 13.34
C THR A 39 12.26 -4.32 13.20
N PHE A 40 11.37 -3.36 13.43
CA PHE A 40 11.71 -1.97 13.69
C PHE A 40 11.88 -1.80 15.19
N THR A 41 13.10 -1.57 15.66
CA THR A 41 13.40 -1.48 17.08
C THR A 41 13.64 -0.02 17.48
N VAL A 42 12.74 0.55 18.27
CA VAL A 42 12.95 1.85 18.92
C VAL A 42 13.86 1.64 20.11
N THR A 43 15.05 2.24 20.07
CA THR A 43 16.07 2.16 21.13
C THR A 43 15.93 3.31 22.13
N THR A 44 15.43 4.47 21.69
CA THR A 44 15.11 5.63 22.52
C THR A 44 13.76 6.19 22.09
N ALA A 45 12.81 6.28 23.00
CA ALA A 45 11.44 6.67 22.66
C ALA A 45 11.28 8.14 22.21
N GLY A 46 12.17 9.02 22.63
CA GLY A 46 11.99 10.45 22.44
C GLY A 46 10.89 11.04 23.32
N ASN A 47 10.52 12.29 23.09
CA ASN A 47 9.43 12.97 23.79
C ASN A 47 8.69 13.96 22.88
N ALA A 48 7.60 14.55 23.38
CA ALA A 48 6.78 15.50 22.60
C ALA A 48 7.51 16.79 22.21
N ALA A 49 8.59 17.17 22.92
CA ALA A 49 9.40 18.35 22.58
C ALA A 49 10.42 18.06 21.46
N GLY A 50 10.78 16.78 21.29
CA GLY A 50 11.58 16.29 20.18
C GLY A 50 10.72 15.54 19.16
N SER A 51 10.84 14.20 19.12
CA SER A 51 10.00 13.34 18.25
C SER A 51 9.78 12.00 18.94
N ASN A 52 8.53 11.58 19.10
CA ASN A 52 8.14 10.29 19.67
C ASN A 52 7.11 9.53 18.79
N THR A 53 6.93 9.97 17.56
CA THR A 53 6.06 9.36 16.54
C THR A 53 6.85 9.14 15.25
N ALA A 54 6.39 8.26 14.39
CA ALA A 54 6.96 8.03 13.06
C ALA A 54 5.89 8.20 11.99
N GLU A 55 6.20 8.87 10.89
CA GLU A 55 5.42 8.75 9.66
C GLU A 55 5.67 7.38 9.06
N TYR A 56 4.62 6.77 8.51
CA TYR A 56 4.74 5.47 7.86
C TYR A 56 4.03 5.42 6.50
N LEU A 57 4.57 4.58 5.66
CA LEU A 57 3.95 4.10 4.43
C LEU A 57 3.98 2.57 4.45
N ILE A 58 2.82 1.95 4.34
CA ILE A 58 2.66 0.50 4.26
C ILE A 58 2.03 0.16 2.90
N VAL A 59 2.80 -0.54 2.07
CA VAL A 59 2.33 -1.07 0.78
C VAL A 59 2.33 -2.58 0.88
N ALA A 60 1.20 -3.20 0.62
CA ALA A 60 1.07 -4.66 0.61
C ALA A 60 1.49 -5.25 -0.74
N GLY A 61 1.63 -6.57 -0.80
CA GLY A 61 1.91 -7.28 -2.03
C GLY A 61 0.77 -7.15 -3.04
N GLY A 62 1.09 -6.92 -4.32
CA GLY A 62 0.11 -6.91 -5.42
C GLY A 62 -0.45 -8.30 -5.71
N GLY A 63 -1.65 -8.39 -6.23
CA GLY A 63 -2.24 -9.63 -6.68
C GLY A 63 -1.66 -10.11 -8.01
N GLY A 64 -1.62 -11.42 -8.22
CA GLY A 64 -1.24 -12.02 -9.49
C GLY A 64 -2.31 -11.83 -10.56
N GLY A 65 -1.91 -11.55 -11.80
CA GLY A 65 -2.80 -11.45 -12.95
C GLY A 65 -3.42 -12.81 -13.33
N GLY A 66 -4.57 -12.76 -13.98
CA GLY A 66 -5.21 -13.89 -14.64
C GLY A 66 -4.87 -13.95 -16.13
N PRO A 67 -5.47 -14.87 -16.91
CA PRO A 67 -5.22 -15.02 -18.35
C PRO A 67 -5.49 -13.74 -19.16
N SER A 68 -6.37 -12.87 -18.71
CA SER A 68 -6.67 -11.59 -19.35
C SER A 68 -7.06 -10.48 -18.37
N GLY A 69 -7.27 -10.80 -17.09
CA GLY A 69 -7.59 -9.80 -16.06
C GLY A 69 -6.35 -9.40 -15.28
N GLY A 70 -6.11 -8.09 -15.10
CA GLY A 70 -4.99 -7.57 -14.29
C GLY A 70 -5.16 -7.92 -12.81
N GLY A 71 -4.06 -8.16 -12.09
CA GLY A 71 -4.07 -8.21 -10.63
C GLY A 71 -4.26 -6.81 -10.05
N GLY A 72 -4.90 -6.68 -8.90
CA GLY A 72 -4.99 -5.42 -8.17
C GLY A 72 -3.69 -5.11 -7.44
N ALA A 73 -3.38 -3.84 -7.27
CA ALA A 73 -2.29 -3.40 -6.41
C ALA A 73 -2.50 -3.87 -4.96
N GLY A 74 -1.44 -4.02 -4.21
CA GLY A 74 -1.54 -4.09 -2.76
C GLY A 74 -2.14 -2.81 -2.20
N GLY A 75 -2.75 -2.89 -1.03
CA GLY A 75 -3.26 -1.74 -0.31
C GLY A 75 -2.15 -0.74 -0.03
N TYR A 76 -2.51 0.53 0.02
CA TYR A 76 -1.64 1.65 0.32
C TYR A 76 -2.17 2.35 1.57
N LEU A 77 -1.36 2.43 2.63
CA LEU A 77 -1.70 3.16 3.86
C LEU A 77 -0.55 4.09 4.24
N THR A 78 -0.87 5.33 4.52
CA THR A 78 0.09 6.31 5.04
C THR A 78 -0.54 7.15 6.14
N SER A 79 0.19 7.39 7.20
CA SER A 79 -0.21 8.26 8.31
C SER A 79 0.98 8.43 9.27
N THR A 80 0.71 8.98 10.45
CA THR A 80 1.64 9.04 11.57
C THR A 80 1.25 7.99 12.61
N SER A 81 2.23 7.29 13.18
CA SER A 81 2.02 6.36 14.30
C SER A 81 1.49 7.09 15.53
N GLY A 82 0.90 6.35 16.47
CA GLY A 82 0.80 6.82 17.85
C GLY A 82 2.20 7.01 18.47
N VAL A 83 2.21 7.41 19.75
CA VAL A 83 3.47 7.51 20.50
C VAL A 83 4.13 6.12 20.59
N LEU A 84 5.40 6.07 20.21
CA LEU A 84 6.18 4.84 20.19
C LEU A 84 7.02 4.74 21.46
N SER A 85 6.98 3.59 22.11
CA SER A 85 7.85 3.25 23.25
C SER A 85 9.15 2.57 22.79
N ALA A 86 10.16 2.56 23.64
CA ALA A 86 11.43 1.86 23.38
C ALA A 86 11.20 0.34 23.42
N THR A 87 10.86 -0.26 22.28
CA THR A 87 10.62 -1.69 22.10
C THR A 87 10.76 -2.08 20.61
N GLY A 88 10.70 -3.38 20.34
CA GLY A 88 10.66 -3.91 18.97
C GLY A 88 9.23 -3.98 18.44
N TYR A 89 9.02 -3.45 17.24
CA TYR A 89 7.77 -3.55 16.48
C TYR A 89 7.96 -4.50 15.30
N SER A 90 7.17 -5.55 15.26
CA SER A 90 7.21 -6.50 14.15
C SER A 90 6.78 -5.83 12.86
N VAL A 91 7.58 -5.97 11.81
CA VAL A 91 7.28 -5.54 10.45
C VAL A 91 7.06 -6.77 9.59
N THR A 92 5.88 -6.86 8.98
CA THR A 92 5.57 -7.89 7.99
C THR A 92 5.55 -7.24 6.62
N VAL A 93 6.26 -7.81 5.66
CA VAL A 93 6.24 -7.41 4.25
C VAL A 93 5.60 -8.53 3.44
N GLY A 94 4.44 -8.27 2.88
CA GLY A 94 3.68 -9.21 2.06
C GLY A 94 4.29 -9.37 0.68
N GLY A 95 4.47 -10.61 0.25
CA GLY A 95 4.89 -10.93 -1.11
C GLY A 95 3.79 -10.72 -2.14
N GLY A 96 4.15 -10.52 -3.41
CA GLY A 96 3.20 -10.52 -4.53
C GLY A 96 2.54 -11.89 -4.70
N GLY A 97 1.29 -11.91 -5.12
CA GLY A 97 0.56 -13.12 -5.47
C GLY A 97 1.13 -13.76 -6.75
N GLY A 98 1.31 -15.08 -6.76
CA GLY A 98 1.55 -15.83 -7.99
C GLY A 98 0.35 -15.73 -8.94
N GLY A 99 0.44 -16.29 -10.14
CA GLY A 99 -0.68 -16.25 -11.12
C GLY A 99 -2.01 -16.61 -10.48
N GLN A 100 -3.00 -15.74 -10.59
CA GLN A 100 -4.32 -15.83 -9.96
C GLN A 100 -4.29 -15.94 -8.41
N GLY A 101 -3.18 -15.55 -7.76
CA GLY A 101 -3.05 -15.50 -6.30
C GLY A 101 -3.33 -14.11 -5.74
N LYS A 102 -3.92 -14.03 -4.54
CA LYS A 102 -4.00 -12.79 -3.77
C LYS A 102 -2.60 -12.43 -3.28
N GLY A 103 -2.27 -11.13 -3.22
CA GLY A 103 -1.07 -10.64 -2.58
C GLY A 103 -1.06 -10.87 -1.06
N GLY A 104 0.12 -10.90 -0.46
CA GLY A 104 0.31 -10.96 0.99
C GLY A 104 0.07 -9.60 1.67
N ASN A 105 -0.40 -9.63 2.89
CA ASN A 105 -0.58 -8.43 3.71
C ASN A 105 0.76 -7.90 4.21
N SER A 106 0.89 -6.56 4.31
CA SER A 106 2.00 -5.90 5.01
C SER A 106 1.49 -5.21 6.26
N SER A 107 2.30 -5.22 7.34
CA SER A 107 1.87 -4.61 8.60
C SER A 107 3.02 -4.08 9.44
N VAL A 108 2.75 -3.03 10.21
CA VAL A 108 3.58 -2.50 11.31
C VAL A 108 2.66 -1.72 12.27
N PHE A 109 3.04 -1.56 13.53
CA PHE A 109 2.28 -0.82 14.57
C PHE A 109 0.83 -1.31 14.73
N SER A 110 0.56 -2.61 14.56
CA SER A 110 -0.79 -3.20 14.54
C SER A 110 -1.70 -2.68 13.41
N ILE A 111 -1.13 -2.00 12.42
CA ILE A 111 -1.82 -1.50 11.22
C ILE A 111 -1.51 -2.46 10.08
N THR A 112 -2.53 -2.93 9.38
CA THR A 112 -2.39 -3.89 8.29
C THR A 112 -2.91 -3.31 6.99
N SER A 113 -2.06 -3.32 5.96
CA SER A 113 -2.44 -3.11 4.57
C SER A 113 -2.71 -4.45 3.91
N GLU A 114 -3.85 -4.60 3.25
CA GLU A 114 -4.26 -5.86 2.62
C GLU A 114 -3.57 -6.10 1.28
N GLY A 115 -3.24 -7.36 1.01
CA GLY A 115 -2.73 -7.78 -0.29
C GLY A 115 -3.73 -7.51 -1.41
N GLY A 116 -3.22 -7.24 -2.61
CA GLY A 116 -4.01 -6.98 -3.81
C GLY A 116 -4.84 -8.19 -4.25
N GLY A 117 -6.01 -7.92 -4.79
CA GLY A 117 -6.90 -8.93 -5.32
C GLY A 117 -6.35 -9.61 -6.58
N ARG A 118 -6.57 -10.91 -6.72
CA ARG A 118 -6.16 -11.67 -7.91
C ARG A 118 -6.94 -11.25 -9.16
N GLY A 119 -6.31 -11.24 -10.31
CA GLY A 119 -7.02 -11.22 -11.59
C GLY A 119 -7.87 -12.47 -11.77
N GLY A 120 -9.03 -12.34 -12.39
CA GLY A 120 -9.94 -13.45 -12.66
C GLY A 120 -9.28 -14.52 -13.55
N GLY A 121 -9.52 -15.80 -13.25
CA GLY A 121 -9.28 -16.89 -14.19
C GLY A 121 -10.26 -16.83 -15.37
N THR A 122 -10.10 -17.68 -16.38
CA THR A 122 -11.02 -17.76 -17.52
C THR A 122 -12.47 -17.86 -17.03
N ASN A 123 -13.35 -16.99 -17.50
CA ASN A 123 -14.76 -16.89 -17.06
C ASN A 123 -14.95 -16.55 -15.57
N GLN A 124 -13.96 -15.93 -14.90
CA GLN A 124 -14.07 -15.61 -13.49
C GLN A 124 -14.01 -14.10 -13.23
N THR A 125 -14.64 -13.69 -12.14
CA THR A 125 -14.52 -12.36 -11.56
C THR A 125 -13.15 -12.14 -10.94
N GLY A 126 -12.73 -10.90 -10.85
CA GLY A 126 -11.55 -10.50 -10.08
C GLY A 126 -11.76 -10.74 -8.59
N GLY A 127 -10.66 -10.96 -7.86
CA GLY A 127 -10.67 -11.07 -6.40
C GLY A 127 -10.65 -9.71 -5.71
N ALA A 128 -11.27 -9.63 -4.54
CA ALA A 128 -11.15 -8.47 -3.67
C ALA A 128 -9.80 -8.44 -2.96
N GLY A 129 -9.32 -7.23 -2.61
CA GLY A 129 -8.05 -7.02 -1.90
C GLY A 129 -7.86 -5.58 -1.49
N GLY A 130 -6.66 -5.20 -1.09
CA GLY A 130 -6.30 -3.80 -0.83
C GLY A 130 -6.70 -2.93 -2.02
N SER A 131 -6.28 -3.29 -3.24
CA SER A 131 -6.96 -2.94 -4.48
C SER A 131 -7.49 -4.21 -5.15
N GLY A 132 -8.63 -4.14 -5.81
CA GLY A 132 -9.30 -5.28 -6.43
C GLY A 132 -8.66 -5.72 -7.75
N GLY A 133 -8.64 -7.03 -8.01
CA GLY A 133 -8.23 -7.57 -9.30
C GLY A 133 -9.31 -7.42 -10.36
N ALA A 134 -8.96 -7.50 -11.62
CA ALA A 134 -9.87 -7.36 -12.75
C ALA A 134 -10.62 -8.64 -13.08
N GLY A 135 -11.79 -8.50 -13.70
CA GLY A 135 -12.48 -9.60 -14.34
C GLY A 135 -11.75 -10.09 -15.60
N SER A 136 -11.75 -11.41 -15.83
CA SER A 136 -11.18 -12.02 -17.02
C SER A 136 -12.24 -12.25 -18.11
N PHE A 137 -11.80 -12.40 -19.35
CA PHE A 137 -12.69 -12.60 -20.49
C PHE A 137 -13.65 -13.78 -20.29
N ALA A 138 -14.80 -13.72 -20.97
CA ALA A 138 -15.77 -14.82 -21.04
C ALA A 138 -15.65 -15.54 -22.38
N SER A 139 -15.30 -16.85 -22.35
CA SER A 139 -15.35 -17.71 -23.50
C SER A 139 -16.83 -17.96 -23.92
N GLY A 140 -17.26 -17.35 -25.01
CA GLY A 140 -18.68 -17.43 -25.45
C GLY A 140 -19.30 -16.06 -25.75
N GLY A 141 -18.58 -14.97 -25.54
CA GLY A 141 -18.84 -13.69 -26.18
C GLY A 141 -19.93 -12.81 -25.59
N GLY A 142 -20.54 -13.13 -24.46
CA GLY A 142 -21.70 -12.40 -23.95
C GLY A 142 -21.59 -11.83 -22.54
N ASP A 143 -20.95 -12.52 -21.66
CA ASP A 143 -21.03 -12.22 -20.23
C ASP A 143 -19.94 -11.25 -19.75
N THR A 144 -20.34 -10.30 -18.91
CA THR A 144 -19.42 -9.45 -18.17
C THR A 144 -18.93 -10.19 -16.93
N ARG A 145 -17.62 -10.22 -16.69
CA ARG A 145 -17.05 -10.66 -15.42
C ARG A 145 -16.56 -9.43 -14.66
N TYR A 146 -17.10 -9.24 -13.49
CA TYR A 146 -16.83 -8.04 -12.67
C TYR A 146 -15.43 -8.06 -12.10
N GLY A 147 -14.83 -6.88 -11.94
CA GLY A 147 -13.65 -6.70 -11.12
C GLY A 147 -13.96 -6.91 -9.64
N GLY A 148 -12.95 -7.26 -8.86
CA GLY A 148 -13.04 -7.36 -7.41
C GLY A 148 -13.08 -5.98 -6.74
N ALA A 149 -13.65 -5.91 -5.55
CA ALA A 149 -13.67 -4.68 -4.77
C ALA A 149 -12.28 -4.37 -4.18
N GLY A 150 -11.96 -3.08 -4.06
CA GLY A 150 -10.87 -2.59 -3.21
C GLY A 150 -11.34 -2.42 -1.77
N THR A 151 -10.41 -2.49 -0.82
CA THR A 151 -10.66 -2.19 0.59
C THR A 151 -10.71 -0.66 0.78
N SER A 152 -11.79 -0.18 1.41
CA SER A 152 -11.97 1.25 1.67
C SER A 152 -10.76 1.84 2.41
N GLY A 153 -10.24 2.97 1.93
CA GLY A 153 -9.07 3.65 2.48
C GLY A 153 -7.73 3.02 2.12
N GLN A 154 -7.70 1.91 1.35
CA GLN A 154 -6.46 1.25 0.94
C GLN A 154 -6.27 1.20 -0.59
N GLY A 155 -7.35 1.18 -1.35
CA GLY A 155 -7.29 1.15 -2.81
C GLY A 155 -8.67 0.97 -3.44
N PHE A 156 -8.69 0.89 -4.76
CA PHE A 156 -9.90 0.88 -5.57
C PHE A 156 -10.14 -0.47 -6.24
N GLY A 157 -11.36 -0.69 -6.69
CA GLY A 157 -11.76 -1.92 -7.37
C GLY A 157 -11.10 -2.11 -8.73
N GLY A 158 -11.02 -3.35 -9.19
CA GLY A 158 -10.62 -3.68 -10.55
C GLY A 158 -11.73 -3.46 -11.56
N GLY A 159 -11.36 -3.33 -12.82
CA GLY A 159 -12.26 -3.21 -13.97
C GLY A 159 -12.93 -4.54 -14.35
N SER A 160 -14.08 -4.44 -14.98
CA SER A 160 -14.82 -5.59 -15.49
C SER A 160 -14.34 -5.98 -16.89
N SER A 161 -14.39 -7.28 -17.20
CA SER A 161 -14.18 -7.76 -18.56
C SER A 161 -15.40 -7.50 -19.44
N ARG A 162 -15.18 -7.47 -20.73
CA ARG A 162 -16.25 -7.51 -21.76
C ARG A 162 -15.79 -8.33 -22.94
N ARG A 163 -16.62 -9.30 -23.35
CA ARG A 163 -16.29 -10.23 -24.44
C ARG A 163 -14.89 -10.81 -24.25
N LEU A 164 -13.96 -10.58 -25.17
CA LEU A 164 -12.59 -11.07 -25.15
C LEU A 164 -11.60 -10.12 -24.47
N GLY A 165 -12.05 -8.92 -24.02
CA GLY A 165 -11.19 -7.94 -23.30
C GLY A 165 -11.26 -8.18 -21.78
N GLY A 166 -10.12 -8.26 -21.12
CA GLY A 166 -9.99 -8.24 -19.66
C GLY A 166 -10.04 -6.82 -19.09
N GLY A 167 -10.49 -6.66 -17.86
CA GLY A 167 -10.40 -5.38 -17.15
C GLY A 167 -8.98 -5.10 -16.63
N GLY A 168 -8.70 -3.85 -16.27
CA GLY A 168 -7.49 -3.44 -15.55
C GLY A 168 -7.59 -3.69 -14.04
N GLY A 169 -6.49 -4.00 -13.38
CA GLY A 169 -6.43 -4.09 -11.90
C GLY A 169 -6.69 -2.73 -11.24
N GLY A 170 -7.22 -2.70 -10.02
CA GLY A 170 -7.39 -1.47 -9.25
C GLY A 170 -6.05 -0.95 -8.73
N GLY A 171 -5.90 0.37 -8.65
CA GLY A 171 -4.74 1.06 -8.06
C GLY A 171 -5.07 1.71 -6.72
N ALA A 172 -4.09 2.35 -6.12
CA ALA A 172 -4.27 3.04 -4.84
C ALA A 172 -5.17 4.28 -4.93
N THR A 173 -5.22 4.96 -6.08
CA THR A 173 -5.96 6.22 -6.23
C THR A 173 -7.08 6.17 -7.26
N VAL A 174 -7.05 5.21 -8.19
CA VAL A 174 -8.03 5.07 -9.27
C VAL A 174 -8.39 3.61 -9.47
N ALA A 175 -9.66 3.33 -9.74
CA ALA A 175 -10.12 2.00 -10.12
C ALA A 175 -9.53 1.57 -11.47
N GLY A 176 -9.38 0.26 -11.67
CA GLY A 176 -9.06 -0.27 -12.97
C GLY A 176 -10.19 -0.03 -13.98
N GLU A 177 -9.85 0.21 -15.23
CA GLU A 177 -10.82 0.43 -16.28
C GLU A 177 -11.50 -0.86 -16.74
N ASN A 178 -12.75 -0.71 -17.12
CA ASN A 178 -13.48 -1.81 -17.78
C ASN A 178 -12.94 -2.01 -19.19
N ALA A 179 -12.97 -3.26 -19.66
CA ALA A 179 -12.71 -3.55 -21.07
C ALA A 179 -13.71 -2.83 -21.97
N HIS A 180 -13.25 -2.35 -23.12
CA HIS A 180 -14.08 -1.64 -24.10
C HIS A 180 -14.60 -2.55 -25.17
N THR A 181 -15.86 -2.33 -25.61
CA THR A 181 -16.53 -3.11 -26.66
C THR A 181 -16.30 -2.56 -28.08
N ARG A 182 -15.64 -1.40 -28.22
CA ARG A 182 -15.44 -0.79 -29.55
C ARG A 182 -14.38 -1.53 -30.37
N GLY A 183 -14.84 -2.33 -31.29
CA GLY A 183 -14.08 -2.82 -32.47
C GLY A 183 -13.05 -3.93 -32.23
N ASN A 184 -12.17 -3.88 -31.25
CA ASN A 184 -10.99 -4.74 -31.15
C ASN A 184 -10.73 -5.36 -29.77
N ASN A 185 -11.76 -5.57 -28.95
CA ASN A 185 -11.61 -6.21 -27.62
C ASN A 185 -10.47 -5.59 -26.77
N VAL A 186 -10.45 -4.27 -26.66
CA VAL A 186 -9.40 -3.55 -25.93
C VAL A 186 -9.54 -3.82 -24.45
N ALA A 187 -8.44 -4.26 -23.82
CA ALA A 187 -8.36 -4.42 -22.36
C ALA A 187 -8.46 -3.05 -21.64
N GLY A 188 -8.97 -3.06 -20.42
CA GLY A 188 -8.96 -1.87 -19.57
C GLY A 188 -7.57 -1.57 -19.03
N ASN A 189 -7.24 -0.29 -18.86
CA ASN A 189 -6.00 0.12 -18.19
C ASN A 189 -6.05 -0.14 -16.70
N GLY A 190 -4.89 -0.40 -16.09
CA GLY A 190 -4.76 -0.49 -14.64
C GLY A 190 -4.97 0.85 -13.93
N GLY A 191 -5.40 0.80 -12.69
CA GLY A 191 -5.61 1.98 -11.85
C GLY A 191 -4.29 2.63 -11.40
N THR A 192 -4.31 3.94 -11.22
CA THR A 192 -3.13 4.74 -10.87
C THR A 192 -2.69 4.49 -9.42
N GLY A 193 -1.38 4.44 -9.19
CA GLY A 193 -0.77 4.42 -7.87
C GLY A 193 -0.79 5.78 -7.16
N ALA A 194 -0.44 5.80 -5.89
CA ALA A 194 -0.29 6.99 -5.08
C ALA A 194 1.16 7.49 -5.07
N TYR A 195 1.34 8.82 -5.19
CA TYR A 195 2.66 9.45 -5.09
C TYR A 195 3.06 9.66 -3.62
N SER A 196 4.32 9.38 -3.30
CA SER A 196 4.88 9.65 -1.96
C SER A 196 6.35 10.04 -2.06
N THR A 197 6.78 10.90 -1.14
CA THR A 197 8.18 11.33 -0.96
C THR A 197 8.80 10.77 0.31
N ILE A 198 8.12 9.86 1.02
CA ILE A 198 8.55 9.34 2.32
C ILE A 198 9.94 8.69 2.32
N THR A 199 10.39 8.21 1.16
CA THR A 199 11.73 7.63 0.99
C THR A 199 12.82 8.65 0.63
N GLY A 200 12.50 9.95 0.71
CA GLY A 200 13.40 11.04 0.33
C GLY A 200 13.37 11.37 -1.17
N THR A 201 12.79 10.53 -2.00
CA THR A 201 12.56 10.72 -3.45
C THR A 201 11.10 10.46 -3.79
N GLY A 202 10.56 11.28 -4.71
CA GLY A 202 9.19 11.11 -5.18
C GLY A 202 9.00 9.85 -6.00
N THR A 203 8.11 8.96 -5.58
CA THR A 203 7.85 7.69 -6.24
C THR A 203 6.36 7.37 -6.20
N TYR A 204 5.84 6.72 -7.25
CA TYR A 204 4.48 6.17 -7.28
C TYR A 204 4.48 4.73 -6.76
N TYR A 205 3.55 4.43 -5.87
CA TYR A 205 3.35 3.12 -5.25
C TYR A 205 1.95 2.60 -5.54
N ALA A 206 1.79 1.27 -5.54
CA ALA A 206 0.50 0.59 -5.65
C ALA A 206 -0.31 0.97 -6.91
N GLY A 207 0.32 0.95 -8.10
CA GLY A 207 -0.36 0.94 -9.39
C GLY A 207 -0.93 -0.45 -9.71
N GLY A 208 -2.08 -0.53 -10.36
CA GLY A 208 -2.76 -1.78 -10.74
C GLY A 208 -2.43 -2.26 -12.16
#